data_a5608e0f4692419e56fff9cecb9fd35b
#
_entry.id   a5608e0f4692419e56fff9cecb9fd35b
#
_cell.length_a   1.000
_cell.length_b   1.000
_cell.length_c   1.000
_cell.angle_alpha   90.00
_cell.angle_beta   90.00
_cell.angle_gamma   90.00
#
_symmetry.space_group_name_H-M   'P 1'
#
loop_
_entity.id
_entity.type
_entity.pdbx_description
1 polymer ?
#
loop_
_entity_poly.entity_id
_entity_poly.type
_entity_poly.pdbx_seq_one_letter_code
_entity_poly.pdbx_strand_id
1 'polypeptide(L)'
;MPATKPPLLKPHQNSAVAPATHPRIELCETPAGVAQQLRGKWTAADLAVPAVWAALVHHLHELNSGRETSQGRWDLRQMDGFDHVGAQVLWTHWGRQWPVDVQADGSQRRILDTVALFSVSPLARLEPTWRARFENFGAWLLRGADHALGLTRLMGQLLLDLLRLMRRPQDGPWRDVSGHLFRIGATALPITALVGFLIGVVLAYLISRQLLQFGADAFVVNILGVSLIRELGPLLAAILIAGRSGSSITAQIGVMRVTQELDAMRVLGIARGFRLVLPRALALALVMPLISIWTTAWSLLGGMLTADLSMNVSLAFFANALPGAVEVSNLALATAKSAVFGLLIALIACHYGLRVKPNTESLGQGTTASVVTSITVVILVDALFAVLFRNVGI
;
A
#
# COMPACT_ATOMS: atom_id res chain seq x y z
N MET A 1 19.97 61.06 24.37
CA MET A 1 19.95 60.16 25.55
C MET A 1 20.20 58.74 25.06
N PRO A 2 21.31 58.13 25.41
CA PRO A 2 21.73 56.81 24.89
C PRO A 2 21.18 55.68 25.77
N ALA A 3 20.74 54.60 25.12
CA ALA A 3 20.24 53.41 25.74
C ALA A 3 21.38 52.56 26.36
N THR A 4 21.25 52.26 27.62
CA THR A 4 22.14 51.42 28.42
C THR A 4 22.02 49.93 28.06
N LYS A 5 23.16 49.32 27.75
CA LYS A 5 23.33 47.86 27.63
C LYS A 5 23.18 47.20 29.00
N PRO A 6 22.51 46.01 29.09
CA PRO A 6 22.55 45.20 30.29
C PRO A 6 23.89 44.47 30.44
N PRO A 7 24.32 44.12 31.69
CA PRO A 7 25.66 43.57 31.94
C PRO A 7 25.77 42.08 31.61
N LEU A 8 26.93 41.70 31.09
CA LEU A 8 27.36 40.34 30.88
C LEU A 8 27.45 39.55 32.19
N LEU A 9 26.63 38.50 32.32
CA LEU A 9 26.73 37.53 33.39
C LEU A 9 27.97 36.65 33.17
N LYS A 10 28.83 36.64 34.21
CA LYS A 10 29.98 35.74 34.30
C LYS A 10 29.54 34.28 34.44
N PRO A 11 30.28 33.31 33.87
CA PRO A 11 29.93 31.91 34.04
C PRO A 11 30.14 31.45 35.47
N HIS A 12 29.09 30.98 36.11
CA HIS A 12 29.14 30.27 37.40
C HIS A 12 29.83 28.92 37.21
N GLN A 13 31.05 28.81 37.79
CA GLN A 13 31.63 27.52 38.13
C GLN A 13 30.87 26.93 39.33
N ASN A 14 30.58 25.66 39.23
CA ASN A 14 30.01 24.70 40.17
C ASN A 14 28.56 24.29 39.86
N SER A 15 28.41 23.30 38.99
CA SER A 15 27.31 22.37 39.09
C SER A 15 27.90 20.96 39.13
N ALA A 16 27.67 20.27 40.24
CA ALA A 16 27.94 18.85 40.39
C ALA A 16 27.44 18.08 39.20
N VAL A 17 28.34 17.37 38.49
CA VAL A 17 28.03 16.57 37.33
C VAL A 17 27.09 15.45 37.76
N ALA A 18 25.82 15.57 37.43
CA ALA A 18 24.89 14.43 37.45
C ALA A 18 25.50 13.31 36.58
N PRO A 19 25.42 12.02 36.96
CA PRO A 19 26.00 10.93 36.19
C PRO A 19 25.47 10.97 34.78
N ALA A 20 26.38 11.06 33.80
CA ALA A 20 26.06 11.16 32.41
C ALA A 20 25.43 9.83 31.98
N THR A 21 24.09 9.80 31.82
CA THR A 21 23.35 8.59 31.47
C THR A 21 23.49 8.24 29.96
N HIS A 22 23.88 9.20 29.12
CA HIS A 22 23.99 9.01 27.68
C HIS A 22 25.42 8.76 27.23
N PRO A 23 25.63 7.97 26.14
CA PRO A 23 26.93 7.67 25.60
C PRO A 23 27.64 8.95 25.13
N ARG A 24 28.89 9.14 25.55
CA ARG A 24 29.76 10.27 25.19
C ARG A 24 31.20 9.80 25.00
N ILE A 25 31.91 10.51 24.14
CA ILE A 25 33.35 10.31 23.91
C ILE A 25 34.04 11.62 24.29
N GLU A 26 34.99 11.57 25.24
CA GLU A 26 35.75 12.71 25.70
C GLU A 26 37.22 12.49 25.37
N LEU A 27 37.90 13.54 24.90
CA LEU A 27 39.34 13.51 24.68
C LEU A 27 40.04 13.88 25.99
N CYS A 28 40.82 12.96 26.53
CA CYS A 28 41.57 13.17 27.76
C CYS A 28 43.09 13.15 27.46
N GLU A 29 43.79 14.15 27.95
CA GLU A 29 45.28 14.18 27.92
C GLU A 29 45.78 13.25 29.03
N THR A 30 46.52 12.21 28.63
CA THR A 30 47.20 11.29 29.54
C THR A 30 48.70 11.49 29.42
N PRO A 31 49.54 11.11 30.41
CA PRO A 31 50.99 11.24 30.34
C PRO A 31 51.64 10.56 29.13
N ALA A 32 50.89 9.69 28.46
CA ALA A 32 51.30 8.93 27.29
C ALA A 32 50.66 9.41 25.96
N GLY A 33 49.98 10.58 25.96
CA GLY A 33 49.31 11.18 24.80
C GLY A 33 47.79 11.29 24.97
N VAL A 34 47.12 11.78 23.93
CA VAL A 34 45.64 11.95 23.92
C VAL A 34 44.94 10.59 23.85
N ALA A 35 44.07 10.30 24.79
CA ALA A 35 43.23 9.10 24.79
C ALA A 35 41.74 9.47 24.63
N GLN A 36 41.00 8.65 23.93
CA GLN A 36 39.55 8.76 23.76
C GLN A 36 38.88 7.97 24.88
N GLN A 37 38.28 8.67 25.83
CA GLN A 37 37.59 8.08 26.98
C GLN A 37 36.09 7.98 26.72
N LEU A 38 35.55 6.77 26.85
CA LEU A 38 34.11 6.53 26.70
C LEU A 38 33.43 6.62 28.06
N ARG A 39 32.31 7.35 28.10
CA ARG A 39 31.48 7.52 29.29
C ARG A 39 30.02 7.27 29.02
N GLY A 40 29.25 7.01 30.07
CA GLY A 40 27.81 6.76 30.02
C GLY A 40 27.45 5.34 29.59
N LYS A 41 26.17 5.12 29.25
CA LYS A 41 25.64 3.78 28.92
C LYS A 41 25.64 3.56 27.40
N TRP A 42 26.40 2.58 26.97
CA TRP A 42 26.51 2.14 25.57
C TRP A 42 25.70 0.85 25.38
N THR A 43 24.39 0.94 25.66
CA THR A 43 23.47 -0.20 25.58
C THR A 43 22.45 -0.01 24.46
N ALA A 44 21.85 -1.12 23.97
CA ALA A 44 20.83 -1.08 22.96
C ALA A 44 19.66 -0.15 23.32
N ALA A 45 19.29 -0.11 24.60
CA ALA A 45 18.19 0.72 25.09
C ALA A 45 18.49 2.22 24.95
N ASP A 46 19.72 2.63 25.31
CA ASP A 46 20.13 4.04 25.25
C ASP A 46 20.42 4.48 23.80
N LEU A 47 21.00 3.60 23.00
CA LEU A 47 21.30 3.84 21.59
C LEU A 47 20.05 3.82 20.68
N ALA A 48 18.94 3.21 21.14
CA ALA A 48 17.66 3.23 20.42
C ALA A 48 16.95 4.59 20.43
N VAL A 49 17.38 5.55 21.29
CA VAL A 49 16.82 6.91 21.33
C VAL A 49 17.32 7.71 20.13
N PRO A 50 16.45 8.17 19.21
CA PRO A 50 16.88 8.80 17.94
C PRO A 50 17.80 10.02 18.13
N ALA A 51 17.54 10.85 19.13
CA ALA A 51 18.35 12.04 19.43
C ALA A 51 19.76 11.67 19.91
N VAL A 52 19.90 10.64 20.74
CA VAL A 52 21.18 10.14 21.26
C VAL A 52 21.98 9.50 20.11
N TRP A 53 21.33 8.70 19.30
CA TRP A 53 21.95 8.06 18.13
C TRP A 53 22.47 9.09 17.13
N ALA A 54 21.65 10.11 16.76
CA ALA A 54 22.06 11.15 15.84
C ALA A 54 23.27 11.95 16.34
N ALA A 55 23.28 12.32 17.63
CA ALA A 55 24.40 13.02 18.25
C ALA A 55 25.67 12.17 18.28
N LEU A 56 25.54 10.88 18.61
CA LEU A 56 26.69 9.95 18.63
C LEU A 56 27.27 9.72 17.24
N VAL A 57 26.42 9.49 16.24
CA VAL A 57 26.87 9.30 14.85
C VAL A 57 27.59 10.54 14.32
N HIS A 58 27.06 11.74 14.61
CA HIS A 58 27.71 13.00 14.24
C HIS A 58 29.11 13.11 14.86
N HIS A 59 29.24 12.83 16.14
CA HIS A 59 30.51 12.89 16.86
C HIS A 59 31.52 11.84 16.39
N LEU A 60 31.08 10.63 16.12
CA LEU A 60 31.90 9.57 15.53
C LEU A 60 32.37 9.93 14.11
N HIS A 61 31.56 10.65 13.35
CA HIS A 61 31.93 11.11 12.02
C HIS A 61 32.98 12.24 12.06
N GLU A 62 32.87 13.16 13.02
CA GLU A 62 33.85 14.21 13.25
C GLU A 62 35.23 13.61 13.64
N LEU A 63 35.23 12.59 14.50
CA LEU A 63 36.47 11.89 14.86
C LEU A 63 37.13 11.19 13.66
N ASN A 64 36.33 10.70 12.72
CA ASN A 64 36.82 10.00 11.53
C ASN A 64 37.39 10.93 10.44
N SER A 65 36.97 12.21 10.44
CA SER A 65 37.43 13.19 9.46
C SER A 65 38.84 13.73 9.76
N GLY A 66 39.40 13.43 10.93
CA GLY A 66 40.63 14.04 11.41
C GLY A 66 41.90 13.19 11.37
N ARG A 67 41.89 11.85 11.46
CA ARG A 67 43.07 10.95 11.42
C ARG A 67 42.63 9.47 11.37
N GLU A 68 43.55 8.58 10.95
CA GLU A 68 43.40 7.13 10.96
C GLU A 68 42.88 6.62 12.32
N THR A 69 41.64 6.19 12.36
CA THR A 69 40.89 5.79 13.57
C THR A 69 41.50 4.60 14.31
N SER A 70 42.34 3.82 13.63
CA SER A 70 43.06 2.67 14.19
C SER A 70 44.27 3.04 15.05
N GLN A 71 44.78 4.28 15.01
CA GLN A 71 45.94 4.71 15.76
C GLN A 71 45.62 5.38 17.13
N GLY A 72 44.32 5.53 17.49
CA GLY A 72 43.89 6.13 18.74
C GLY A 72 44.00 5.20 19.94
N ARG A 73 44.26 5.78 21.13
CA ARG A 73 44.13 5.08 22.42
C ARG A 73 42.67 5.20 22.88
N TRP A 74 42.11 4.09 23.33
CA TRP A 74 40.71 4.02 23.76
C TRP A 74 40.62 3.52 25.21
N ASP A 75 39.92 4.26 26.08
CA ASP A 75 39.67 3.87 27.46
C ASP A 75 38.13 3.66 27.66
N LEU A 76 37.74 2.40 27.88
CA LEU A 76 36.37 1.97 28.06
C LEU A 76 36.00 1.79 29.53
N ARG A 77 36.94 1.87 30.48
CA ARG A 77 36.73 1.52 31.88
C ARG A 77 35.76 2.44 32.61
N GLN A 78 35.49 3.64 32.08
CA GLN A 78 34.57 4.60 32.67
C GLN A 78 33.14 4.55 32.08
N MET A 79 32.80 3.50 31.37
CA MET A 79 31.41 3.28 30.89
C MET A 79 30.56 2.69 31.99
N ASP A 80 29.35 3.24 32.18
CA ASP A 80 28.37 2.77 33.16
C ASP A 80 27.60 1.51 32.71
N GLY A 81 27.58 1.24 31.41
CA GLY A 81 26.95 0.07 30.81
C GLY A 81 27.45 -0.18 29.40
N PHE A 82 27.67 -1.44 29.06
CA PHE A 82 28.19 -1.85 27.76
C PHE A 82 27.61 -3.19 27.32
N ASP A 83 27.05 -3.25 26.12
CA ASP A 83 26.47 -4.45 25.55
C ASP A 83 26.99 -4.74 24.13
N HIS A 84 26.48 -5.79 23.49
CA HIS A 84 26.88 -6.21 22.14
C HIS A 84 26.57 -5.15 21.07
N VAL A 85 25.52 -4.32 21.26
CA VAL A 85 25.17 -3.25 20.31
C VAL A 85 26.19 -2.11 20.41
N GLY A 86 26.53 -1.67 21.64
CA GLY A 86 27.58 -0.69 21.87
C GLY A 86 28.92 -1.17 21.34
N ALA A 87 29.27 -2.44 21.57
CA ALA A 87 30.46 -3.08 21.03
C ALA A 87 30.47 -3.11 19.50
N GLN A 88 29.34 -3.40 18.86
CA GLN A 88 29.22 -3.41 17.41
C GLN A 88 29.41 -2.03 16.79
N VAL A 89 28.90 -0.97 17.44
CA VAL A 89 29.10 0.43 17.01
C VAL A 89 30.57 0.78 17.03
N LEU A 90 31.28 0.49 18.14
CA LEU A 90 32.71 0.75 18.26
C LEU A 90 33.54 -0.08 17.29
N TRP A 91 33.24 -1.37 17.16
CA TRP A 91 33.92 -2.27 16.26
C TRP A 91 33.80 -1.81 14.78
N THR A 92 32.62 -1.32 14.41
CA THR A 92 32.39 -0.76 13.08
C THR A 92 33.13 0.56 12.87
N HIS A 93 33.18 1.42 13.92
CA HIS A 93 33.90 2.68 13.89
C HIS A 93 35.40 2.48 13.77
N TRP A 94 35.97 1.47 14.44
CA TRP A 94 37.40 1.09 14.30
C TRP A 94 37.73 0.40 12.98
N GLY A 95 36.80 0.38 12.03
CA GLY A 95 37.06 -0.27 10.74
C GLY A 95 37.24 -1.77 10.85
N ARG A 96 36.73 -2.40 11.92
CA ARG A 96 36.84 -3.84 12.24
C ARG A 96 38.29 -4.31 12.47
N GLN A 97 39.13 -3.43 12.94
CA GLN A 97 40.48 -3.71 13.37
C GLN A 97 40.66 -3.22 14.81
N TRP A 98 41.49 -3.94 15.57
CA TRP A 98 41.79 -3.52 16.93
C TRP A 98 42.64 -2.25 16.90
N PRO A 99 42.28 -1.21 17.66
CA PRO A 99 43.17 -0.06 17.89
C PRO A 99 44.46 -0.48 18.60
N VAL A 100 45.50 0.34 18.49
CA VAL A 100 46.82 0.06 19.04
C VAL A 100 46.80 -0.14 20.55
N ASP A 101 45.96 0.63 21.26
CA ASP A 101 45.85 0.53 22.73
C ASP A 101 44.37 0.68 23.12
N VAL A 102 43.80 -0.40 23.69
CA VAL A 102 42.43 -0.45 24.18
C VAL A 102 42.44 -0.88 25.63
N GLN A 103 42.08 0.04 26.53
CA GLN A 103 41.93 -0.22 27.95
C GLN A 103 40.46 -0.53 28.25
N ALA A 104 40.16 -1.79 28.54
CA ALA A 104 38.85 -2.29 28.81
C ALA A 104 38.89 -3.29 29.98
N ASP A 105 37.79 -3.34 30.75
CA ASP A 105 37.63 -4.34 31.78
C ASP A 105 37.43 -5.76 31.20
N GLY A 106 37.70 -6.79 31.96
CA GLY A 106 37.60 -8.17 31.49
C GLY A 106 36.21 -8.56 30.96
N SER A 107 35.14 -7.91 31.41
CA SER A 107 33.77 -8.09 30.88
C SER A 107 33.59 -7.42 29.52
N GLN A 108 34.04 -6.18 29.40
CA GLN A 108 33.99 -5.38 28.18
C GLN A 108 34.84 -6.01 27.07
N ARG A 109 36.04 -6.52 27.42
CA ARG A 109 36.93 -7.20 26.49
C ARG A 109 36.27 -8.44 25.91
N ARG A 110 35.64 -9.27 26.73
CA ARG A 110 34.93 -10.48 26.27
C ARG A 110 33.79 -10.15 25.29
N ILE A 111 33.04 -9.07 25.54
CA ILE A 111 31.98 -8.64 24.62
C ILE A 111 32.58 -8.21 23.30
N LEU A 112 33.66 -7.42 23.30
CA LEU A 112 34.35 -6.99 22.08
C LEU A 112 34.95 -8.17 21.32
N ASP A 113 35.59 -9.13 22.01
CA ASP A 113 36.12 -10.35 21.40
C ASP A 113 35.02 -11.17 20.74
N THR A 114 33.84 -11.27 21.38
CA THR A 114 32.68 -11.94 20.79
C THR A 114 32.21 -11.23 19.54
N VAL A 115 32.07 -9.90 19.58
CA VAL A 115 31.67 -9.12 18.41
C VAL A 115 32.71 -9.21 17.28
N ALA A 116 34.02 -9.16 17.61
CA ALA A 116 35.09 -9.31 16.64
C ALA A 116 35.04 -10.68 15.93
N LEU A 117 34.76 -11.75 16.70
CA LEU A 117 34.70 -13.12 16.16
C LEU A 117 33.50 -13.34 15.24
N PHE A 118 32.31 -12.79 15.61
CA PHE A 118 31.06 -13.00 14.88
C PHE A 118 30.66 -11.87 13.93
N SER A 119 31.43 -10.77 13.88
CA SER A 119 31.15 -9.67 12.96
C SER A 119 31.44 -10.08 11.51
N VAL A 120 30.38 -10.35 10.76
CA VAL A 120 30.48 -10.60 9.31
C VAL A 120 30.73 -9.26 8.60
N SER A 121 31.70 -9.23 7.66
CA SER A 121 31.89 -8.09 6.75
C SER A 121 30.55 -7.78 6.06
N PRO A 122 30.09 -6.52 5.99
CA PRO A 122 28.93 -6.21 5.17
C PRO A 122 29.24 -6.74 3.77
N LEU A 123 28.33 -7.57 3.26
CA LEU A 123 28.38 -7.92 1.85
C LEU A 123 28.50 -6.62 1.07
N ALA A 124 29.62 -6.45 0.36
CA ALA A 124 29.76 -5.32 -0.56
C ALA A 124 28.48 -5.26 -1.40
N ARG A 125 27.78 -4.12 -1.40
CA ARG A 125 26.67 -3.91 -2.33
C ARG A 125 27.29 -3.96 -3.72
N LEU A 126 27.33 -5.17 -4.30
CA LEU A 126 27.68 -5.33 -5.69
C LEU A 126 26.68 -4.51 -6.49
N GLU A 127 27.16 -3.50 -7.20
CA GLU A 127 26.37 -2.79 -8.21
C GLU A 127 25.71 -3.85 -9.07
N PRO A 128 24.37 -3.81 -9.26
CA PRO A 128 23.69 -4.84 -10.00
C PRO A 128 24.21 -4.86 -11.44
N THR A 129 25.02 -5.88 -11.73
CA THR A 129 25.53 -6.12 -13.08
C THR A 129 24.34 -6.23 -14.05
N TRP A 130 24.54 -5.91 -15.33
CA TRP A 130 23.49 -6.02 -16.34
C TRP A 130 22.85 -7.42 -16.38
N ARG A 131 23.61 -8.47 -16.06
CA ARG A 131 23.12 -9.85 -15.89
C ARG A 131 22.12 -9.95 -14.74
N ALA A 132 22.42 -9.37 -13.59
CA ALA A 132 21.50 -9.36 -12.44
C ALA A 132 20.21 -8.57 -12.75
N ARG A 133 20.28 -7.52 -13.58
CA ARG A 133 19.09 -6.81 -14.07
C ARG A 133 18.26 -7.68 -14.98
N PHE A 134 18.88 -8.44 -15.87
CA PHE A 134 18.20 -9.37 -16.78
C PHE A 134 17.58 -10.56 -16.01
N GLU A 135 18.29 -11.13 -15.04
CA GLU A 135 17.77 -12.17 -14.15
C GLU A 135 16.58 -11.67 -13.32
N ASN A 136 16.66 -10.46 -12.79
CA ASN A 136 15.56 -9.83 -12.06
C ASN A 136 14.34 -9.59 -12.96
N PHE A 137 14.54 -9.18 -14.21
CA PHE A 137 13.48 -9.03 -15.20
C PHE A 137 12.85 -10.38 -15.55
N GLY A 138 13.65 -11.42 -15.77
CA GLY A 138 13.17 -12.79 -15.97
C GLY A 138 12.36 -13.30 -14.77
N ALA A 139 12.86 -13.10 -13.55
CA ALA A 139 12.15 -13.46 -12.32
C ALA A 139 10.84 -12.67 -12.14
N TRP A 140 10.79 -11.42 -12.58
CA TRP A 140 9.56 -10.63 -12.58
C TRP A 140 8.54 -11.18 -13.58
N LEU A 141 8.98 -11.52 -14.79
CA LEU A 141 8.13 -12.11 -15.83
C LEU A 141 7.56 -13.47 -15.41
N LEU A 142 8.40 -14.34 -14.83
CA LEU A 142 7.99 -15.64 -14.32
C LEU A 142 6.99 -15.53 -13.18
N ARG A 143 7.17 -14.55 -12.28
CA ARG A 143 6.18 -14.25 -11.22
C ARG A 143 4.86 -13.81 -11.80
N GLY A 144 4.87 -12.94 -12.82
CA GLY A 144 3.66 -12.53 -13.54
C GLY A 144 2.94 -13.72 -14.19
N ALA A 145 3.68 -14.60 -14.85
CA ALA A 145 3.15 -15.82 -15.46
C ALA A 145 2.54 -16.78 -14.42
N ASP A 146 3.17 -16.94 -13.25
CA ASP A 146 2.64 -17.75 -12.15
C ASP A 146 1.35 -17.16 -11.56
N HIS A 147 1.24 -15.84 -11.45
CA HIS A 147 -0.02 -15.18 -11.07
C HIS A 147 -1.10 -15.39 -12.12
N ALA A 148 -0.78 -15.25 -13.41
CA ALA A 148 -1.73 -15.47 -14.50
C ALA A 148 -2.24 -16.91 -14.54
N LEU A 149 -1.33 -17.90 -14.44
CA LEU A 149 -1.70 -19.31 -14.37
C LEU A 149 -2.54 -19.64 -13.13
N GLY A 150 -2.20 -19.04 -11.99
CA GLY A 150 -2.98 -19.19 -10.76
C GLY A 150 -4.40 -18.63 -10.90
N LEU A 151 -4.54 -17.48 -11.53
CA LEU A 151 -5.85 -16.86 -11.80
C LEU A 151 -6.66 -17.71 -12.79
N THR A 152 -6.06 -18.20 -13.86
CA THR A 152 -6.73 -19.07 -14.85
C THR A 152 -7.21 -20.38 -14.21
N ARG A 153 -6.40 -20.98 -13.32
CA ARG A 153 -6.84 -22.16 -12.55
C ARG A 153 -8.03 -21.86 -11.65
N LEU A 154 -8.03 -20.67 -10.99
CA LEU A 154 -9.14 -20.25 -10.15
C LEU A 154 -10.41 -19.99 -10.97
N MET A 155 -10.29 -19.41 -12.17
CA MET A 155 -11.40 -19.24 -13.11
C MET A 155 -11.97 -20.59 -13.56
N GLY A 156 -11.10 -21.54 -13.93
CA GLY A 156 -11.52 -22.89 -14.31
C GLY A 156 -12.26 -23.59 -13.16
N GLN A 157 -11.72 -23.51 -11.94
CA GLN A 157 -12.37 -24.06 -10.76
C GLN A 157 -13.73 -23.39 -10.50
N LEU A 158 -13.84 -22.06 -10.59
CA LEU A 158 -15.10 -21.35 -10.44
C LEU A 158 -16.14 -21.80 -11.47
N LEU A 159 -15.73 -22.01 -12.72
CA LEU A 159 -16.62 -22.52 -13.77
C LEU A 159 -17.16 -23.91 -13.44
N LEU A 160 -16.30 -24.81 -12.97
CA LEU A 160 -16.71 -26.15 -12.51
C LEU A 160 -17.65 -26.08 -11.31
N ASP A 161 -17.35 -25.20 -10.35
CA ASP A 161 -18.19 -25.00 -9.16
C ASP A 161 -19.55 -24.39 -9.55
N LEU A 162 -19.58 -23.49 -10.55
CA LEU A 162 -20.83 -22.95 -11.09
C LEU A 162 -21.65 -24.02 -11.81
N LEU A 163 -21.03 -24.87 -12.63
CA LEU A 163 -21.69 -26.00 -13.27
C LEU A 163 -22.26 -27.00 -12.24
N ARG A 164 -21.50 -27.24 -11.16
CA ARG A 164 -21.99 -28.05 -10.03
C ARG A 164 -23.21 -27.41 -9.37
N LEU A 165 -23.15 -26.10 -9.12
CA LEU A 165 -24.27 -25.34 -8.55
C LEU A 165 -25.51 -25.41 -9.44
N MET A 166 -25.37 -25.28 -10.76
CA MET A 166 -26.49 -25.39 -11.70
C MET A 166 -27.12 -26.78 -11.71
N ARG A 167 -26.31 -27.83 -11.50
CA ARG A 167 -26.84 -29.22 -11.43
C ARG A 167 -27.47 -29.53 -10.07
N ARG A 168 -27.00 -28.91 -8.98
CA ARG A 168 -27.50 -29.10 -7.61
C ARG A 168 -27.69 -27.79 -6.89
N PRO A 169 -28.69 -26.98 -7.22
CA PRO A 169 -28.90 -25.67 -6.64
C PRO A 169 -29.20 -25.70 -5.13
N GLN A 170 -29.68 -26.85 -4.62
CA GLN A 170 -29.95 -27.04 -3.18
C GLN A 170 -28.70 -27.05 -2.31
N ASP A 171 -27.55 -27.49 -2.84
CA ASP A 171 -26.26 -27.54 -2.14
C ASP A 171 -25.53 -26.17 -2.16
N GLY A 172 -26.16 -25.15 -2.76
CA GLY A 172 -25.54 -23.84 -2.94
C GLY A 172 -25.34 -23.06 -1.63
N PRO A 173 -24.25 -22.29 -1.50
CA PRO A 173 -23.99 -21.46 -0.32
C PRO A 173 -24.80 -20.15 -0.32
N TRP A 174 -26.12 -20.24 -0.49
CA TRP A 174 -27.03 -19.09 -0.69
C TRP A 174 -27.01 -18.11 0.48
N ARG A 175 -26.85 -18.60 1.71
CA ARG A 175 -26.73 -17.75 2.91
C ARG A 175 -25.49 -16.90 2.89
N ASP A 176 -24.37 -17.46 2.41
CA ASP A 176 -23.12 -16.73 2.30
C ASP A 176 -23.19 -15.71 1.14
N VAL A 177 -23.81 -16.08 0.01
CA VAL A 177 -24.07 -15.17 -1.12
C VAL A 177 -24.89 -13.96 -0.67
N SER A 178 -26.03 -14.18 0.01
CA SER A 178 -26.89 -13.09 0.48
C SER A 178 -26.20 -12.21 1.51
N GLY A 179 -25.41 -12.78 2.42
CA GLY A 179 -24.62 -12.04 3.40
C GLY A 179 -23.55 -11.16 2.75
N HIS A 180 -22.85 -11.68 1.74
CA HIS A 180 -21.89 -10.90 0.98
C HIS A 180 -22.56 -9.82 0.13
N LEU A 181 -23.67 -10.13 -0.52
CA LEU A 181 -24.46 -9.20 -1.34
C LEU A 181 -24.89 -7.98 -0.51
N PHE A 182 -25.48 -8.22 0.66
CA PHE A 182 -25.88 -7.13 1.56
C PHE A 182 -24.68 -6.32 2.05
N ARG A 183 -23.62 -6.99 2.54
CA ARG A 183 -22.44 -6.31 3.09
C ARG A 183 -21.71 -5.47 2.04
N ILE A 184 -21.53 -6.00 0.82
CA ILE A 184 -20.82 -5.29 -0.25
C ILE A 184 -21.70 -4.17 -0.80
N GLY A 185 -23.00 -4.47 -1.09
CA GLY A 185 -23.94 -3.54 -1.69
C GLY A 185 -24.24 -2.35 -0.77
N ALA A 186 -24.88 -2.61 0.37
CA ALA A 186 -25.38 -1.54 1.24
C ALA A 186 -24.29 -0.58 1.71
N THR A 187 -23.11 -1.10 2.02
CA THR A 187 -22.03 -0.27 2.53
C THR A 187 -21.30 0.55 1.46
N ALA A 188 -21.46 0.20 0.17
CA ALA A 188 -20.85 0.95 -0.94
C ALA A 188 -21.71 2.13 -1.43
N LEU A 189 -23.04 2.07 -1.23
CA LEU A 189 -23.96 3.06 -1.78
C LEU A 189 -23.63 4.52 -1.44
N PRO A 190 -23.30 4.90 -0.19
CA PRO A 190 -23.07 6.32 0.13
C PRO A 190 -21.83 6.88 -0.58
N ILE A 191 -20.73 6.12 -0.59
CA ILE A 191 -19.49 6.60 -1.20
C ILE A 191 -19.59 6.64 -2.73
N THR A 192 -20.23 5.65 -3.34
CA THR A 192 -20.42 5.61 -4.79
C THR A 192 -21.36 6.69 -5.27
N ALA A 193 -22.40 7.04 -4.49
CA ALA A 193 -23.28 8.17 -4.75
C ALA A 193 -22.51 9.49 -4.72
N LEU A 194 -21.75 9.74 -3.64
CA LEU A 194 -20.99 10.97 -3.48
C LEU A 194 -19.95 11.17 -4.59
N VAL A 195 -19.14 10.13 -4.82
CA VAL A 195 -18.09 10.20 -5.85
C VAL A 195 -18.72 10.31 -7.24
N GLY A 196 -19.76 9.53 -7.53
CA GLY A 196 -20.48 9.62 -8.79
C GLY A 196 -21.01 11.04 -9.03
N PHE A 197 -21.70 11.62 -8.05
CA PHE A 197 -22.24 12.97 -8.14
C PHE A 197 -21.13 14.00 -8.43
N LEU A 198 -20.03 13.98 -7.67
CA LEU A 198 -18.92 14.93 -7.86
C LEU A 198 -18.25 14.79 -9.24
N ILE A 199 -18.07 13.57 -9.72
CA ILE A 199 -17.52 13.33 -11.08
C ILE A 199 -18.49 13.83 -12.14
N GLY A 200 -19.79 13.63 -11.97
CA GLY A 200 -20.82 14.18 -12.86
C GLY A 200 -20.75 15.72 -12.92
N VAL A 201 -20.62 16.38 -11.78
CA VAL A 201 -20.47 17.84 -11.68
C VAL A 201 -19.21 18.31 -12.44
N VAL A 202 -18.06 17.72 -12.17
CA VAL A 202 -16.78 18.13 -12.79
C VAL A 202 -16.82 17.90 -14.30
N LEU A 203 -17.30 16.73 -14.74
CA LEU A 203 -17.35 16.39 -16.15
C LEU A 203 -18.29 17.33 -16.92
N ALA A 204 -19.49 17.57 -16.38
CA ALA A 204 -20.44 18.49 -16.98
C ALA A 204 -19.88 19.90 -17.06
N TYR A 205 -19.20 20.39 -16.03
CA TYR A 205 -18.57 21.71 -16.04
C TYR A 205 -17.50 21.82 -17.15
N LEU A 206 -16.63 20.82 -17.28
CA LEU A 206 -15.59 20.81 -18.31
C LEU A 206 -16.16 20.76 -19.73
N ILE A 207 -17.15 19.89 -19.95
CA ILE A 207 -17.82 19.73 -21.25
C ILE A 207 -18.62 20.99 -21.59
N SER A 208 -19.35 21.57 -20.64
CA SER A 208 -20.10 22.81 -20.84
C SER A 208 -19.20 23.95 -21.31
N ARG A 209 -18.04 24.12 -20.71
CA ARG A 209 -17.05 25.12 -21.11
C ARG A 209 -16.61 24.97 -22.57
N GLN A 210 -16.38 23.73 -22.99
CA GLN A 210 -15.96 23.41 -24.36
C GLN A 210 -17.10 23.66 -25.37
N LEU A 211 -18.31 23.17 -25.06
CA LEU A 211 -19.47 23.28 -25.96
C LEU A 211 -19.92 24.73 -26.15
N LEU A 212 -19.88 25.54 -25.12
CA LEU A 212 -20.21 27.00 -25.22
C LEU A 212 -19.27 27.74 -26.18
N GLN A 213 -17.99 27.37 -26.25
CA GLN A 213 -17.04 27.99 -27.18
C GLN A 213 -17.37 27.74 -28.66
N PHE A 214 -18.03 26.59 -28.92
CA PHE A 214 -18.40 26.17 -30.28
C PHE A 214 -19.88 26.39 -30.61
N GLY A 215 -20.68 26.94 -29.66
CA GLY A 215 -22.12 27.12 -29.84
C GLY A 215 -22.87 25.77 -30.00
N ALA A 216 -22.34 24.71 -29.37
CA ALA A 216 -22.83 23.33 -29.52
C ALA A 216 -23.52 22.80 -28.24
N ASP A 217 -24.10 23.67 -27.44
CA ASP A 217 -24.75 23.43 -26.16
C ASP A 217 -25.87 22.37 -26.22
N ALA A 218 -26.58 22.25 -27.35
CA ALA A 218 -27.61 21.23 -27.55
C ALA A 218 -27.07 19.79 -27.45
N PHE A 219 -25.77 19.56 -27.67
CA PHE A 219 -25.15 18.23 -27.63
C PHE A 219 -24.73 17.79 -26.21
N VAL A 220 -24.88 18.65 -25.19
CA VAL A 220 -24.41 18.34 -23.83
C VAL A 220 -25.05 17.06 -23.26
N VAL A 221 -26.36 16.86 -23.53
CA VAL A 221 -27.12 15.68 -23.05
C VAL A 221 -26.58 14.39 -23.67
N ASN A 222 -26.32 14.42 -24.99
CA ASN A 222 -25.80 13.25 -25.73
C ASN A 222 -24.40 12.86 -25.21
N ILE A 223 -23.48 13.83 -25.13
CA ILE A 223 -22.10 13.56 -24.73
C ILE A 223 -22.03 13.10 -23.26
N LEU A 224 -22.70 13.81 -22.34
CA LEU A 224 -22.72 13.44 -20.93
C LEU A 224 -23.45 12.10 -20.73
N GLY A 225 -24.61 11.92 -21.37
CA GLY A 225 -25.41 10.72 -21.26
C GLY A 225 -24.64 9.48 -21.65
N VAL A 226 -24.09 9.46 -22.88
CA VAL A 226 -23.30 8.32 -23.38
C VAL A 226 -22.06 8.09 -22.52
N SER A 227 -21.30 9.14 -22.21
CA SER A 227 -20.05 9.02 -21.41
C SER A 227 -20.30 8.47 -20.03
N LEU A 228 -21.34 8.97 -19.33
CA LEU A 228 -21.63 8.55 -17.95
C LEU A 228 -22.29 7.16 -17.91
N ILE A 229 -23.25 6.88 -18.78
CA ILE A 229 -23.99 5.62 -18.76
C ILE A 229 -23.13 4.46 -19.26
N ARG A 230 -22.44 4.65 -20.39
CA ARG A 230 -21.75 3.58 -21.08
C ARG A 230 -20.37 3.27 -20.47
N GLU A 231 -19.61 4.33 -20.08
CA GLU A 231 -18.21 4.14 -19.71
C GLU A 231 -17.93 4.48 -18.25
N LEU A 232 -18.13 5.73 -17.85
CA LEU A 232 -17.66 6.22 -16.56
C LEU A 232 -18.42 5.64 -15.37
N GLY A 233 -19.73 5.46 -15.46
CA GLY A 233 -20.52 4.88 -14.37
C GLY A 233 -20.03 3.49 -13.95
N PRO A 234 -19.98 2.52 -14.86
CA PRO A 234 -19.47 1.19 -14.57
C PRO A 234 -18.01 1.17 -14.10
N LEU A 235 -17.15 1.97 -14.73
CA LEU A 235 -15.73 2.04 -14.41
C LEU A 235 -15.50 2.62 -13.01
N LEU A 236 -16.15 3.74 -12.66
CA LEU A 236 -16.06 4.35 -11.33
C LEU A 236 -16.56 3.42 -10.25
N ALA A 237 -17.71 2.77 -10.47
CA ALA A 237 -18.23 1.77 -9.56
C ALA A 237 -17.20 0.65 -9.32
N ALA A 238 -16.59 0.14 -10.39
CA ALA A 238 -15.62 -0.94 -10.30
C ALA A 238 -14.34 -0.55 -9.55
N ILE A 239 -13.80 0.64 -9.80
CA ILE A 239 -12.60 1.14 -9.09
C ILE A 239 -12.88 1.29 -7.59
N LEU A 240 -14.03 1.87 -7.20
CA LEU A 240 -14.41 2.05 -5.81
C LEU A 240 -14.64 0.70 -5.10
N ILE A 241 -15.29 -0.25 -5.77
CA ILE A 241 -15.52 -1.58 -5.24
C ILE A 241 -14.23 -2.40 -5.16
N ALA A 242 -13.32 -2.30 -6.13
CA ALA A 242 -12.02 -2.94 -6.08
C ALA A 242 -11.21 -2.47 -4.87
N GLY A 243 -11.16 -1.14 -4.64
CA GLY A 243 -10.45 -0.55 -3.50
C GLY A 243 -11.03 -0.98 -2.16
N ARG A 244 -12.35 -0.95 -2.00
CA ARG A 244 -13.03 -1.20 -0.73
C ARG A 244 -13.34 -2.67 -0.49
N SER A 245 -14.16 -3.26 -1.37
CA SER A 245 -14.66 -4.63 -1.18
C SER A 245 -13.64 -5.67 -1.60
N GLY A 246 -12.85 -5.40 -2.67
CA GLY A 246 -11.76 -6.25 -3.11
C GLY A 246 -10.69 -6.40 -2.03
N SER A 247 -10.22 -5.29 -1.46
CA SER A 247 -9.26 -5.31 -0.34
C SER A 247 -9.79 -6.05 0.88
N SER A 248 -11.06 -5.82 1.24
CA SER A 248 -11.72 -6.50 2.37
C SER A 248 -11.81 -8.01 2.17
N ILE A 249 -12.15 -8.49 0.97
CA ILE A 249 -12.18 -9.92 0.63
C ILE A 249 -10.79 -10.53 0.76
N THR A 250 -9.77 -9.85 0.20
CA THR A 250 -8.37 -10.29 0.30
C THR A 250 -7.91 -10.38 1.75
N ALA A 251 -8.23 -9.36 2.56
CA ALA A 251 -7.90 -9.34 3.98
C ALA A 251 -8.58 -10.46 4.77
N GLN A 252 -9.89 -10.69 4.55
CA GLN A 252 -10.63 -11.76 5.23
C GLN A 252 -10.04 -13.13 4.93
N ILE A 253 -9.77 -13.45 3.66
CA ILE A 253 -9.18 -14.75 3.28
C ILE A 253 -7.73 -14.83 3.79
N GLY A 254 -6.99 -13.73 3.74
CA GLY A 254 -5.62 -13.67 4.23
C GLY A 254 -5.53 -13.87 5.75
N VAL A 255 -6.46 -13.33 6.55
CA VAL A 255 -6.57 -13.61 7.99
C VAL A 255 -6.82 -15.10 8.21
N MET A 256 -7.75 -15.74 7.50
CA MET A 256 -8.00 -17.19 7.58
C MET A 256 -6.73 -18.01 7.25
N ARG A 257 -5.81 -17.46 6.46
CA ARG A 257 -4.51 -18.07 6.19
C ARG A 257 -3.56 -17.93 7.37
N VAL A 258 -3.51 -16.75 7.98
CA VAL A 258 -2.66 -16.46 9.16
C VAL A 258 -3.12 -17.28 10.37
N THR A 259 -4.43 -17.43 10.58
CA THR A 259 -5.04 -18.23 11.66
C THR A 259 -5.09 -19.74 11.36
N GLN A 260 -4.54 -20.17 10.22
CA GLN A 260 -4.53 -21.58 9.78
C GLN A 260 -5.93 -22.19 9.51
N GLU A 261 -6.99 -21.39 9.44
CA GLU A 261 -8.36 -21.87 9.15
C GLU A 261 -8.45 -22.51 7.76
N LEU A 262 -7.71 -21.99 6.76
CA LEU A 262 -7.66 -22.57 5.42
C LEU A 262 -7.03 -23.98 5.41
N ASP A 263 -6.09 -24.25 6.29
CA ASP A 263 -5.46 -25.57 6.41
C ASP A 263 -6.40 -26.53 7.16
N ALA A 264 -7.11 -26.06 8.19
CA ALA A 264 -8.17 -26.83 8.84
C ALA A 264 -9.30 -27.22 7.86
N MET A 265 -9.76 -26.30 7.00
CA MET A 265 -10.73 -26.61 5.95
C MET A 265 -10.22 -27.72 5.00
N ARG A 266 -8.92 -27.71 4.69
CA ARG A 266 -8.32 -28.72 3.81
C ARG A 266 -8.31 -30.11 4.47
N VAL A 267 -7.98 -30.17 5.77
CA VAL A 267 -8.01 -31.42 6.55
C VAL A 267 -9.43 -31.98 6.64
N LEU A 268 -10.43 -31.11 6.80
CA LEU A 268 -11.85 -31.48 6.84
C LEU A 268 -12.45 -31.82 5.46
N GLY A 269 -11.65 -31.77 4.37
CA GLY A 269 -12.14 -32.06 3.01
C GLY A 269 -13.08 -30.99 2.43
N ILE A 270 -13.14 -29.78 3.03
CA ILE A 270 -14.00 -28.70 2.57
C ILE A 270 -13.40 -28.02 1.33
N ALA A 271 -14.12 -28.03 0.21
CA ALA A 271 -13.68 -27.42 -1.03
C ALA A 271 -13.66 -25.87 -0.90
N ARG A 272 -12.43 -25.30 -0.80
CA ARG A 272 -12.20 -23.84 -0.62
C ARG A 272 -12.79 -23.03 -1.76
N GLY A 273 -12.74 -23.51 -3.02
CA GLY A 273 -13.34 -22.83 -4.18
C GLY A 273 -14.84 -22.66 -3.99
N PHE A 274 -15.54 -23.75 -3.74
CA PHE A 274 -17.00 -23.74 -3.59
C PHE A 274 -17.51 -22.97 -2.36
N ARG A 275 -16.77 -23.03 -1.22
CA ARG A 275 -17.21 -22.40 0.03
C ARG A 275 -16.74 -20.95 0.19
N LEU A 276 -15.61 -20.57 -0.38
CA LEU A 276 -15.04 -19.22 -0.19
C LEU A 276 -15.10 -18.37 -1.46
N VAL A 277 -14.73 -18.94 -2.62
CA VAL A 277 -14.59 -18.15 -3.86
C VAL A 277 -15.94 -17.96 -4.54
N LEU A 278 -16.71 -19.02 -4.72
CA LEU A 278 -17.99 -19.01 -5.42
C LEU A 278 -19.00 -17.99 -4.84
N PRO A 279 -19.28 -17.97 -3.52
CA PRO A 279 -20.27 -17.02 -2.98
C PRO A 279 -19.84 -15.57 -3.12
N ARG A 280 -18.54 -15.26 -3.01
CA ARG A 280 -18.01 -13.90 -3.19
C ARG A 280 -18.08 -13.47 -4.66
N ALA A 281 -17.73 -14.38 -5.59
CA ALA A 281 -17.78 -14.13 -7.02
C ALA A 281 -19.22 -13.87 -7.49
N LEU A 282 -20.18 -14.69 -7.06
CA LEU A 282 -21.59 -14.51 -7.37
C LEU A 282 -22.14 -13.22 -6.77
N ALA A 283 -21.84 -12.94 -5.51
CA ALA A 283 -22.30 -11.73 -4.85
C ALA A 283 -21.80 -10.46 -5.58
N LEU A 284 -20.51 -10.40 -5.95
CA LEU A 284 -19.97 -9.26 -6.67
C LEU A 284 -20.51 -9.17 -8.10
N ALA A 285 -20.66 -10.27 -8.82
CA ALA A 285 -21.22 -10.28 -10.17
C ALA A 285 -22.67 -9.76 -10.20
N LEU A 286 -23.45 -10.03 -9.15
CA LEU A 286 -24.85 -9.59 -9.03
C LEU A 286 -24.97 -8.15 -8.50
N VAL A 287 -24.11 -7.74 -7.56
CA VAL A 287 -24.17 -6.41 -6.93
C VAL A 287 -23.60 -5.33 -7.84
N MET A 288 -22.57 -5.63 -8.61
CA MET A 288 -21.89 -4.62 -9.44
C MET A 288 -22.78 -3.93 -10.47
N PRO A 289 -23.66 -4.62 -11.20
CA PRO A 289 -24.65 -3.96 -12.05
C PRO A 289 -25.51 -2.94 -11.29
N LEU A 290 -25.99 -3.30 -10.12
CA LEU A 290 -26.84 -2.42 -9.28
C LEU A 290 -26.07 -1.19 -8.81
N ILE A 291 -24.83 -1.37 -8.34
CA ILE A 291 -23.98 -0.26 -7.91
C ILE A 291 -23.59 0.63 -9.12
N SER A 292 -23.36 0.03 -10.28
CA SER A 292 -23.09 0.77 -11.52
C SER A 292 -24.25 1.69 -11.90
N ILE A 293 -25.46 1.15 -11.93
CA ILE A 293 -26.68 1.95 -12.19
C ILE A 293 -26.85 3.05 -11.16
N TRP A 294 -26.65 2.74 -9.87
CA TRP A 294 -26.70 3.71 -8.79
C TRP A 294 -25.68 4.84 -8.95
N THR A 295 -24.43 4.49 -9.22
CA THR A 295 -23.34 5.48 -9.43
C THR A 295 -23.63 6.35 -10.65
N THR A 296 -24.09 5.75 -11.74
CA THR A 296 -24.48 6.46 -12.96
C THR A 296 -25.63 7.44 -12.71
N ALA A 297 -26.66 7.03 -11.96
CA ALA A 297 -27.79 7.90 -11.62
C ALA A 297 -27.32 9.15 -10.84
N TRP A 298 -26.46 8.98 -9.85
CA TRP A 298 -25.89 10.10 -9.11
C TRP A 298 -24.95 10.96 -9.97
N SER A 299 -24.20 10.36 -10.88
CA SER A 299 -23.36 11.11 -11.82
C SER A 299 -24.18 11.93 -12.79
N LEU A 300 -25.31 11.39 -13.28
CA LEU A 300 -26.26 12.14 -14.11
C LEU A 300 -26.90 13.28 -13.34
N LEU A 301 -27.31 13.08 -12.09
CA LEU A 301 -27.85 14.14 -11.24
C LEU A 301 -26.86 15.28 -11.06
N GLY A 302 -25.59 14.97 -10.79
CA GLY A 302 -24.52 15.99 -10.70
C GLY A 302 -24.31 16.71 -12.03
N GLY A 303 -24.32 15.97 -13.14
CA GLY A 303 -24.21 16.51 -14.49
C GLY A 303 -25.38 17.43 -14.89
N MET A 304 -26.59 17.00 -14.60
CA MET A 304 -27.82 17.78 -14.84
C MET A 304 -27.81 19.10 -14.08
N LEU A 305 -27.47 19.08 -12.79
CA LEU A 305 -27.41 20.28 -11.96
C LEU A 305 -26.36 21.28 -12.49
N THR A 306 -25.22 20.79 -12.94
CA THR A 306 -24.17 21.64 -13.49
C THR A 306 -24.54 22.20 -14.87
N ALA A 307 -25.20 21.43 -15.72
CA ALA A 307 -25.68 21.88 -17.02
C ALA A 307 -26.75 23.00 -16.87
N ASP A 308 -27.64 22.89 -15.88
CA ASP A 308 -28.59 23.93 -15.55
C ASP A 308 -27.90 25.26 -15.12
N LEU A 309 -26.92 25.15 -14.20
CA LEU A 309 -26.19 26.31 -13.69
C LEU A 309 -25.24 26.96 -14.70
N SER A 310 -24.65 26.18 -15.63
CA SER A 310 -23.61 26.69 -16.55
C SER A 310 -24.09 27.02 -17.95
N MET A 311 -25.17 26.40 -18.41
CA MET A 311 -25.66 26.49 -19.80
C MET A 311 -27.17 26.82 -19.87
N ASN A 312 -27.85 27.03 -18.74
CA ASN A 312 -29.32 27.23 -18.64
C ASN A 312 -30.11 26.05 -19.28
N VAL A 313 -29.53 24.85 -19.30
CA VAL A 313 -30.21 23.63 -19.76
C VAL A 313 -31.03 23.08 -18.58
N SER A 314 -32.33 23.35 -18.56
CA SER A 314 -33.18 22.97 -17.42
C SER A 314 -33.13 21.47 -17.14
N LEU A 315 -33.21 21.10 -15.85
CA LEU A 315 -33.28 19.70 -15.39
C LEU A 315 -34.36 18.89 -16.12
N ALA A 316 -35.53 19.50 -16.34
CA ALA A 316 -36.63 18.86 -17.05
C ALA A 316 -36.29 18.59 -18.53
N PHE A 317 -35.67 19.54 -19.21
CA PHE A 317 -35.20 19.33 -20.59
C PHE A 317 -34.19 18.20 -20.67
N PHE A 318 -33.18 18.21 -19.80
CA PHE A 318 -32.15 17.17 -19.75
C PHE A 318 -32.76 15.77 -19.54
N ALA A 319 -33.67 15.64 -18.53
CA ALA A 319 -34.33 14.37 -18.22
C ALA A 319 -35.21 13.84 -19.40
N ASN A 320 -35.89 14.74 -20.10
CA ASN A 320 -36.72 14.37 -21.25
C ASN A 320 -35.91 14.04 -22.51
N ALA A 321 -34.79 14.70 -22.68
CA ALA A 321 -33.90 14.49 -23.85
C ALA A 321 -33.02 13.22 -23.69
N LEU A 322 -32.71 12.81 -22.46
CA LEU A 322 -31.81 11.69 -22.18
C LEU A 322 -32.22 10.36 -22.84
N PRO A 323 -33.51 9.92 -22.81
CA PRO A 323 -33.91 8.68 -23.47
C PRO A 323 -33.75 8.69 -24.99
N GLY A 324 -33.83 9.87 -25.62
CA GLY A 324 -33.58 10.03 -27.05
C GLY A 324 -32.09 10.15 -27.39
N ALA A 325 -31.28 10.56 -26.42
CA ALA A 325 -29.85 10.77 -26.56
C ALA A 325 -29.03 9.48 -26.37
N VAL A 326 -29.51 8.54 -25.56
CA VAL A 326 -28.80 7.32 -25.18
C VAL A 326 -29.68 6.11 -25.41
N GLU A 327 -29.29 5.24 -26.35
CA GLU A 327 -29.99 3.99 -26.59
C GLU A 327 -29.93 3.04 -25.40
N VAL A 328 -31.00 2.25 -25.20
CA VAL A 328 -31.08 1.23 -24.15
C VAL A 328 -29.98 0.17 -24.26
N SER A 329 -29.51 -0.07 -25.46
CA SER A 329 -28.36 -0.96 -25.74
C SER A 329 -27.07 -0.56 -24.96
N ASN A 330 -26.85 0.76 -24.77
CA ASN A 330 -25.72 1.26 -23.97
C ASN A 330 -25.87 0.90 -22.48
N LEU A 331 -27.08 0.98 -21.94
CA LEU A 331 -27.35 0.59 -20.55
C LEU A 331 -27.22 -0.93 -20.36
N ALA A 332 -27.69 -1.72 -21.33
CA ALA A 332 -27.54 -3.17 -21.30
C ALA A 332 -26.06 -3.58 -21.34
N LEU A 333 -25.26 -2.94 -22.21
CA LEU A 333 -23.82 -3.18 -22.31
C LEU A 333 -23.12 -2.78 -21.01
N ALA A 334 -23.44 -1.61 -20.45
CA ALA A 334 -22.88 -1.13 -19.18
C ALA A 334 -23.16 -2.09 -18.01
N THR A 335 -24.40 -2.62 -17.96
CA THR A 335 -24.83 -3.60 -16.96
C THR A 335 -24.09 -4.93 -17.12
N ALA A 336 -23.96 -5.43 -18.35
CA ALA A 336 -23.25 -6.67 -18.64
C ALA A 336 -21.75 -6.56 -18.30
N LYS A 337 -21.07 -5.47 -18.72
CA LYS A 337 -19.66 -5.28 -18.41
C LYS A 337 -19.41 -5.09 -16.92
N SER A 338 -20.30 -4.43 -16.18
CA SER A 338 -20.14 -4.28 -14.74
C SER A 338 -20.25 -5.61 -13.98
N ALA A 339 -21.09 -6.56 -14.45
CA ALA A 339 -21.11 -7.92 -13.90
C ALA A 339 -19.77 -8.65 -14.10
N VAL A 340 -19.15 -8.49 -15.29
CA VAL A 340 -17.82 -9.03 -15.57
C VAL A 340 -16.76 -8.39 -14.66
N PHE A 341 -16.80 -7.07 -14.46
CA PHE A 341 -15.90 -6.38 -13.53
C PHE A 341 -16.03 -6.92 -12.10
N GLY A 342 -17.27 -7.12 -11.62
CA GLY A 342 -17.52 -7.71 -10.32
C GLY A 342 -16.91 -9.10 -10.16
N LEU A 343 -17.08 -9.94 -11.18
CA LEU A 343 -16.49 -11.28 -11.23
C LEU A 343 -14.96 -11.25 -11.16
N LEU A 344 -14.35 -10.39 -11.97
CA LEU A 344 -12.89 -10.24 -12.01
C LEU A 344 -12.31 -9.71 -10.70
N ILE A 345 -12.95 -8.69 -10.11
CA ILE A 345 -12.53 -8.15 -8.80
C ILE A 345 -12.59 -9.24 -7.73
N ALA A 346 -13.66 -10.05 -7.70
CA ALA A 346 -13.80 -11.14 -6.75
C ALA A 346 -12.71 -12.21 -6.93
N LEU A 347 -12.43 -12.61 -8.17
CA LEU A 347 -11.43 -13.61 -8.49
C LEU A 347 -10.02 -13.15 -8.11
N ILE A 348 -9.68 -11.90 -8.44
CA ILE A 348 -8.38 -11.33 -8.12
C ILE A 348 -8.23 -11.21 -6.59
N ALA A 349 -9.25 -10.70 -5.90
CA ALA A 349 -9.23 -10.59 -4.45
C ALA A 349 -9.07 -11.95 -3.76
N CYS A 350 -9.79 -12.97 -4.21
CA CYS A 350 -9.64 -14.33 -3.70
C CYS A 350 -8.27 -14.93 -4.05
N HIS A 351 -7.75 -14.68 -5.25
CA HIS A 351 -6.44 -15.16 -5.68
C HIS A 351 -5.32 -14.66 -4.76
N TYR A 352 -5.28 -13.34 -4.51
CA TYR A 352 -4.28 -12.77 -3.61
C TYR A 352 -4.50 -13.23 -2.16
N GLY A 353 -5.73 -13.24 -1.67
CA GLY A 353 -6.04 -13.68 -0.31
C GLY A 353 -5.59 -15.12 -0.02
N LEU A 354 -5.80 -16.05 -0.96
CA LEU A 354 -5.36 -17.44 -0.84
C LEU A 354 -3.83 -17.62 -0.91
N ARG A 355 -3.08 -16.64 -1.41
CA ARG A 355 -1.61 -16.65 -1.56
C ARG A 355 -0.87 -15.90 -0.45
N VAL A 356 -1.56 -15.24 0.46
CA VAL A 356 -0.96 -14.59 1.63
C VAL A 356 -0.13 -15.60 2.42
N LYS A 357 1.10 -15.24 2.80
CA LYS A 357 1.91 -16.02 3.73
C LYS A 357 1.38 -15.83 5.16
N PRO A 358 1.64 -16.77 6.08
CA PRO A 358 1.11 -16.69 7.45
C PRO A 358 1.86 -15.65 8.30
N ASN A 359 1.93 -14.41 7.80
CA ASN A 359 2.44 -13.24 8.51
C ASN A 359 1.65 -11.96 8.14
N THR A 360 1.62 -10.99 9.04
CA THR A 360 0.87 -9.74 8.91
C THR A 360 1.42 -8.83 7.82
N GLU A 361 2.72 -8.85 7.58
CA GLU A 361 3.36 -8.06 6.52
C GLU A 361 2.88 -8.51 5.13
N SER A 362 2.88 -9.82 4.87
CA SER A 362 2.38 -10.39 3.60
C SER A 362 0.89 -10.12 3.41
N LEU A 363 0.11 -10.02 4.49
CA LEU A 363 -1.30 -9.65 4.44
C LEU A 363 -1.47 -8.22 3.90
N GLY A 364 -0.72 -7.25 4.41
CA GLY A 364 -0.74 -5.86 3.93
C GLY A 364 -0.30 -5.75 2.47
N GLN A 365 0.81 -6.41 2.10
CA GLN A 365 1.29 -6.44 0.72
C GLN A 365 0.27 -7.10 -0.22
N GLY A 366 -0.34 -8.21 0.19
CA GLY A 366 -1.35 -8.93 -0.58
C GLY A 366 -2.61 -8.10 -0.84
N THR A 367 -3.09 -7.37 0.15
CA THR A 367 -4.26 -6.47 0.00
C THR A 367 -3.98 -5.33 -0.98
N THR A 368 -2.83 -4.68 -0.88
CA THR A 368 -2.42 -3.62 -1.80
C THR A 368 -2.27 -4.14 -3.23
N ALA A 369 -1.57 -5.26 -3.42
CA ALA A 369 -1.37 -5.89 -4.71
C ALA A 369 -2.71 -6.30 -5.36
N SER A 370 -3.66 -6.82 -4.57
CA SER A 370 -5.01 -7.17 -5.01
C SER A 370 -5.75 -5.97 -5.58
N VAL A 371 -5.73 -4.82 -4.88
CA VAL A 371 -6.41 -3.60 -5.33
C VAL A 371 -5.81 -3.09 -6.64
N VAL A 372 -4.48 -2.94 -6.68
CA VAL A 372 -3.78 -2.45 -7.88
C VAL A 372 -4.04 -3.35 -9.09
N THR A 373 -3.93 -4.68 -8.91
CA THR A 373 -4.18 -5.64 -9.98
C THR A 373 -5.65 -5.61 -10.41
N SER A 374 -6.61 -5.53 -9.48
CA SER A 374 -8.03 -5.46 -9.81
C SER A 374 -8.37 -4.22 -10.64
N ILE A 375 -7.88 -3.05 -10.24
CA ILE A 375 -8.09 -1.80 -10.99
C ILE A 375 -7.46 -1.89 -12.37
N THR A 376 -6.21 -2.38 -12.47
CA THR A 376 -5.52 -2.53 -13.75
C THR A 376 -6.28 -3.46 -14.71
N VAL A 377 -6.73 -4.62 -14.22
CA VAL A 377 -7.47 -5.59 -15.03
C VAL A 377 -8.83 -5.04 -15.45
N VAL A 378 -9.53 -4.35 -14.56
CA VAL A 378 -10.82 -3.69 -14.88
C VAL A 378 -10.63 -2.68 -16.00
N ILE A 379 -9.63 -1.80 -15.94
CA ILE A 379 -9.35 -0.81 -16.98
C ILE A 379 -9.00 -1.48 -18.31
N LEU A 380 -8.19 -2.54 -18.29
CA LEU A 380 -7.84 -3.30 -19.50
C LEU A 380 -9.06 -3.96 -20.13
N VAL A 381 -9.93 -4.55 -19.32
CA VAL A 381 -11.15 -5.19 -19.81
C VAL A 381 -12.16 -4.15 -20.27
N ASP A 382 -12.26 -2.98 -19.61
CA ASP A 382 -13.09 -1.85 -20.07
C ASP A 382 -12.66 -1.38 -21.46
N ALA A 383 -11.37 -1.17 -21.70
CA ALA A 383 -10.83 -0.82 -22.99
C ALA A 383 -11.12 -1.91 -24.06
N LEU A 384 -11.05 -3.19 -23.68
CA LEU A 384 -11.41 -4.30 -24.57
C LEU A 384 -12.90 -4.26 -24.94
N PHE A 385 -13.80 -4.02 -23.98
CA PHE A 385 -15.23 -3.85 -24.24
C PHE A 385 -15.49 -2.67 -25.16
N ALA A 386 -14.84 -1.52 -24.94
CA ALA A 386 -14.99 -0.33 -25.76
C ALA A 386 -14.63 -0.60 -27.23
N VAL A 387 -13.57 -1.39 -27.50
CA VAL A 387 -13.15 -1.77 -28.86
C VAL A 387 -14.07 -2.82 -29.47
N LEU A 388 -14.42 -3.89 -28.73
CA LEU A 388 -15.23 -4.99 -29.25
C LEU A 388 -16.67 -4.56 -29.57
N PHE A 389 -17.25 -3.70 -28.72
CA PHE A 389 -18.64 -3.25 -28.82
C PHE A 389 -18.77 -1.82 -29.35
N ARG A 390 -17.77 -1.35 -30.10
CA ARG A 390 -17.77 0.01 -30.66
C ARG A 390 -19.01 0.34 -31.51
N ASN A 391 -19.60 -0.66 -32.19
CA ASN A 391 -20.75 -0.48 -33.07
C ASN A 391 -22.09 -0.67 -32.39
N VAL A 392 -22.14 -0.90 -31.06
CA VAL A 392 -23.36 -1.10 -30.29
C VAL A 392 -23.77 0.21 -29.64
N GLY A 393 -24.98 0.71 -29.91
CA GLY A 393 -25.53 1.91 -29.28
C GLY A 393 -24.98 3.23 -29.84
N ILE A 394 -24.57 3.24 -31.09
CA ILE A 394 -24.16 4.44 -31.85
C ILE A 394 -25.14 4.63 -32.98
#